data_873eab5058218742c50b0c3ba2c9310a
#
_entry.id   873eab5058218742c50b0c3ba2c9310a
#
_cell.length_a   1.000
_cell.length_b   1.000
_cell.length_c   1.000
_cell.angle_alpha   90.00
_cell.angle_beta   90.00
_cell.angle_gamma   90.00
#
_symmetry.space_group_name_H-M   'P 1'
#
loop_
_entity.id
_entity.type
_entity.pdbx_description
1 polymer ?
#
loop_
_entity_poly.entity_id
_entity_poly.type
_entity_poly.pdbx_seq_one_letter_code
_entity_poly.pdbx_strand_id
1 'polypeptide(L)'
;RQELNIPIATLLDTKGPEIRTGALKDDKKVTLKEGQKFTLTTREVIGDETIGHITYAGLPQDIEAGNTILVDDGLIELKVTKVVDGTDIECSVVNGGELGSKKGVNVPNVSIKLPGITEKDKDDIIFGIEKGFDFIAASFVRNAACIQEIKEILWAHDADIPVIAKIENAEGIANIDEIIRVADGIMVARGDMGVEIPAEQVPHIQKEIIRKCNAAYKPVITATQMLDSMIRNPRPTRAEVTDVANAIYDGTDVVMLSGETANGKYPLEALKMMAKIAETTEKDLLGSAVASKLHSKRSISSAVCNATVQTAENLGAKAIVCPTISGFTARLTSKLKPNAEVIGCSPYPNVLRKMQIYWGVRPLKTAPETSTDKIIEHALEVTENAGYITEGDTVIISAGIATTSAPTAKRGLTNTMRVVTL
;
A
#
# COMPACT_ATOMS: atom_id res chain seq x y z
N ARG A 1 8.62 12.90 -15.93
CA ARG A 1 7.38 12.38 -16.55
C ARG A 1 7.16 12.94 -17.95
N GLN A 2 7.21 14.26 -18.12
CA GLN A 2 6.94 14.93 -19.41
C GLN A 2 7.95 14.52 -20.50
N GLU A 3 9.25 14.53 -20.20
CA GLU A 3 10.30 14.15 -21.14
C GLU A 3 10.16 12.71 -21.67
N LEU A 4 9.76 11.78 -20.82
CA LEU A 4 9.62 10.37 -21.19
C LEU A 4 8.20 10.01 -21.66
N ASN A 5 7.26 10.95 -21.58
CA ASN A 5 5.83 10.72 -21.86
C ASN A 5 5.26 9.48 -21.13
N ILE A 6 5.70 9.23 -19.89
CA ILE A 6 5.27 8.09 -19.09
C ILE A 6 4.44 8.60 -17.91
N PRO A 7 3.23 8.07 -17.64
CA PRO A 7 2.37 8.52 -16.55
C PRO A 7 2.77 7.93 -15.19
N ILE A 8 4.05 8.07 -14.79
CA ILE A 8 4.55 7.58 -13.49
C ILE A 8 3.86 8.36 -12.37
N ALA A 9 3.26 7.63 -11.43
CA ALA A 9 2.70 8.18 -10.21
C ALA A 9 3.76 8.48 -9.15
N THR A 10 3.50 9.50 -8.32
CA THR A 10 4.27 9.82 -7.13
C THR A 10 3.44 9.55 -5.89
N LEU A 11 4.05 8.94 -4.88
CA LEU A 11 3.42 8.62 -3.60
C LEU A 11 4.18 9.33 -2.49
N LEU A 12 3.46 10.11 -1.66
CA LEU A 12 3.98 10.71 -0.44
C LEU A 12 3.82 9.71 0.69
N ASP A 13 4.92 9.29 1.31
CA ASP A 13 4.92 8.44 2.49
C ASP A 13 5.00 9.34 3.75
N THR A 14 3.97 9.35 4.59
CA THR A 14 3.99 10.14 5.82
C THR A 14 4.86 9.46 6.87
N LYS A 15 5.41 10.26 7.78
CA LYS A 15 6.20 9.72 8.88
C LYS A 15 5.33 8.92 9.86
N GLY A 16 4.14 9.43 10.14
CA GLY A 16 3.21 8.88 11.12
C GLY A 16 3.62 9.11 12.58
N PRO A 17 2.71 8.82 13.52
CA PRO A 17 2.95 8.95 14.94
C PRO A 17 3.80 7.78 15.46
N GLU A 18 5.09 7.99 15.59
CA GLU A 18 6.03 7.00 16.13
C GLU A 18 6.57 7.41 17.49
N ILE A 19 6.87 6.43 18.32
CA ILE A 19 7.59 6.61 19.58
C ILE A 19 9.08 6.38 19.30
N ARG A 20 9.93 7.26 19.80
CA ARG A 20 11.39 7.13 19.70
C ARG A 20 12.09 7.34 21.02
N THR A 21 13.29 6.75 21.14
CA THR A 21 14.22 7.12 22.22
C THR A 21 14.80 8.51 21.97
N GLY A 22 15.29 9.16 22.99
CA GLY A 22 16.01 10.42 22.93
C GLY A 22 17.47 10.28 22.45
N ALA A 23 18.23 11.36 22.63
CA ALA A 23 19.65 11.36 22.36
C ALA A 23 20.44 10.68 23.50
N LEU A 24 21.50 10.01 23.13
CA LEU A 24 22.49 9.46 24.06
C LEU A 24 23.69 10.41 24.20
N LYS A 25 24.41 10.27 25.29
CA LYS A 25 25.58 11.07 25.59
C LYS A 25 26.62 10.98 24.47
N ASP A 26 27.06 12.12 23.96
CA ASP A 26 28.03 12.26 22.87
C ASP A 26 27.61 11.53 21.57
N ASP A 27 26.31 11.21 21.41
CA ASP A 27 25.74 10.39 20.35
C ASP A 27 26.42 9.00 20.20
N LYS A 28 27.01 8.51 21.30
CA LYS A 28 27.65 7.20 21.34
C LYS A 28 26.66 6.12 21.70
N LYS A 29 26.78 4.98 21.03
CA LYS A 29 26.02 3.79 21.40
C LYS A 29 26.39 3.30 22.79
N VAL A 30 25.40 2.81 23.52
CA VAL A 30 25.56 2.16 24.82
C VAL A 30 25.15 0.68 24.71
N THR A 31 25.83 -0.20 25.46
CA THR A 31 25.50 -1.63 25.46
C THR A 31 24.58 -1.95 26.63
N LEU A 32 23.39 -2.41 26.33
CA LEU A 32 22.47 -2.96 27.33
C LEU A 32 22.70 -4.47 27.46
N LYS A 33 22.81 -4.97 28.70
CA LYS A 33 23.05 -6.38 29.00
C LYS A 33 21.78 -7.06 29.49
N GLU A 34 21.58 -8.30 29.13
CA GLU A 34 20.50 -9.12 29.66
C GLU A 34 20.46 -9.12 31.19
N GLY A 35 19.28 -8.99 31.78
CA GLY A 35 19.04 -8.92 33.20
C GLY A 35 19.32 -7.58 33.88
N GLN A 36 19.94 -6.61 33.19
CA GLN A 36 20.15 -5.29 33.80
C GLN A 36 18.84 -4.51 33.90
N LYS A 37 18.80 -3.55 34.82
CA LYS A 37 17.74 -2.55 34.92
C LYS A 37 18.00 -1.43 33.92
N PHE A 38 16.94 -0.98 33.23
CA PHE A 38 16.97 0.17 32.35
C PHE A 38 15.67 0.97 32.55
N THR A 39 15.77 2.29 32.63
CA THR A 39 14.60 3.15 32.81
C THR A 39 14.32 3.92 31.54
N LEU A 40 13.10 3.82 31.00
CA LEU A 40 12.60 4.76 30.00
C LEU A 40 11.85 5.88 30.72
N THR A 41 12.07 7.13 30.33
CA THR A 41 11.47 8.29 30.98
C THR A 41 10.92 9.30 29.99
N THR A 42 9.79 9.93 30.33
CA THR A 42 9.23 11.05 29.57
C THR A 42 9.91 12.39 29.88
N ARG A 43 10.77 12.42 30.90
CA ARG A 43 11.57 13.60 31.22
C ARG A 43 12.65 13.79 30.15
N GLU A 44 12.93 15.04 29.78
CA GLU A 44 14.03 15.35 28.88
C GLU A 44 15.38 15.09 29.57
N VAL A 45 16.01 13.98 29.23
CA VAL A 45 17.34 13.58 29.70
C VAL A 45 18.23 13.18 28.52
N ILE A 46 19.53 13.38 28.67
CA ILE A 46 20.50 12.74 27.79
C ILE A 46 20.73 11.35 28.35
N GLY A 47 20.41 10.33 27.54
CA GLY A 47 20.44 8.93 27.96
C GLY A 47 21.85 8.37 28.08
N ASP A 48 21.94 7.27 28.85
CA ASP A 48 23.12 6.45 29.07
C ASP A 48 22.74 4.96 29.15
N GLU A 49 23.59 4.12 29.72
CA GLU A 49 23.36 2.68 29.90
C GLU A 49 22.30 2.35 30.98
N THR A 50 21.77 3.33 31.69
CA THR A 50 20.80 3.14 32.80
C THR A 50 19.45 3.77 32.55
N ILE A 51 19.41 4.87 31.78
CA ILE A 51 18.19 5.64 31.52
C ILE A 51 18.17 6.18 30.07
N GLY A 52 16.98 6.22 29.47
CA GLY A 52 16.74 6.83 28.17
C GLY A 52 15.44 7.62 28.12
N HIS A 53 15.46 8.77 27.43
CA HIS A 53 14.25 9.54 27.16
C HIS A 53 13.38 8.81 26.12
N ILE A 54 12.05 9.00 26.17
CA ILE A 54 11.09 8.60 25.13
C ILE A 54 10.24 9.79 24.71
N THR A 55 9.94 9.90 23.42
CA THR A 55 9.24 11.05 22.83
C THR A 55 7.74 11.11 23.13
N TYR A 56 7.12 10.00 23.54
CA TYR A 56 5.70 9.93 23.83
C TYR A 56 5.43 10.06 25.33
N ALA A 57 4.97 11.25 25.74
CA ALA A 57 4.70 11.58 27.13
C ALA A 57 3.54 10.76 27.77
N GLY A 58 2.64 10.21 26.95
CA GLY A 58 1.51 9.39 27.40
C GLY A 58 1.85 7.93 27.69
N LEU A 59 3.04 7.45 27.31
CA LEU A 59 3.37 6.03 27.43
C LEU A 59 3.25 5.48 28.86
N PRO A 60 3.66 6.18 29.92
CA PRO A 60 3.49 5.68 31.29
C PRO A 60 2.03 5.47 31.72
N GLN A 61 1.06 6.11 31.05
CA GLN A 61 -0.37 5.94 31.30
C GLN A 61 -0.99 4.81 30.47
N ASP A 62 -0.36 4.45 29.36
CA ASP A 62 -0.87 3.42 28.45
C ASP A 62 -0.28 2.03 28.74
N ILE A 63 0.77 1.95 29.60
CA ILE A 63 1.55 0.73 29.84
C ILE A 63 1.50 0.30 31.29
N GLU A 64 1.60 -0.99 31.53
CA GLU A 64 1.60 -1.58 32.89
C GLU A 64 2.73 -2.61 33.09
N ALA A 65 2.97 -2.97 34.34
CA ALA A 65 3.93 -4.03 34.67
C ALA A 65 3.58 -5.33 33.93
N GLY A 66 4.58 -5.95 33.34
CA GLY A 66 4.41 -7.15 32.53
C GLY A 66 4.29 -6.87 31.03
N ASN A 67 4.10 -5.64 30.57
CA ASN A 67 4.16 -5.32 29.14
C ASN A 67 5.59 -5.44 28.60
N THR A 68 5.70 -5.63 27.31
CA THR A 68 6.99 -5.66 26.59
C THR A 68 7.16 -4.36 25.82
N ILE A 69 8.37 -3.82 25.84
CA ILE A 69 8.80 -2.70 25.00
C ILE A 69 9.92 -3.19 24.11
N LEU A 70 9.80 -2.98 22.82
CA LEU A 70 10.81 -3.29 21.82
C LEU A 70 11.49 -2.01 21.35
N VAL A 71 12.82 -2.03 21.24
CA VAL A 71 13.61 -0.88 20.78
C VAL A 71 14.51 -1.30 19.63
N ASP A 72 14.73 -0.36 18.68
CA ASP A 72 15.56 -0.57 17.49
C ASP A 72 15.09 -1.78 16.67
N ASP A 73 13.86 -1.71 16.16
CA ASP A 73 13.22 -2.76 15.33
C ASP A 73 13.18 -4.14 16.03
N GLY A 74 13.04 -4.14 17.36
CA GLY A 74 12.96 -5.36 18.16
C GLY A 74 14.32 -6.00 18.50
N LEU A 75 15.43 -5.38 18.16
CA LEU A 75 16.75 -5.85 18.51
C LEU A 75 17.02 -5.85 20.04
N ILE A 76 16.39 -4.93 20.75
CA ILE A 76 16.43 -4.83 22.21
C ILE A 76 15.02 -5.06 22.75
N GLU A 77 14.89 -5.99 23.70
CA GLU A 77 13.63 -6.27 24.37
C GLU A 77 13.72 -5.89 25.86
N LEU A 78 12.76 -5.09 26.31
CA LEU A 78 12.59 -4.63 27.66
C LEU A 78 11.28 -5.15 28.24
N LYS A 79 11.30 -5.64 29.47
CA LYS A 79 10.11 -6.05 30.24
C LYS A 79 9.81 -5.00 31.30
N VAL A 80 8.64 -4.38 31.24
CA VAL A 80 8.20 -3.40 32.22
C VAL A 80 8.05 -4.06 33.59
N THR A 81 8.73 -3.53 34.61
CA THR A 81 8.63 -4.01 36.01
C THR A 81 7.67 -3.14 36.81
N LYS A 82 7.69 -1.83 36.60
CA LYS A 82 6.76 -0.89 37.23
C LYS A 82 6.81 0.46 36.52
N VAL A 83 5.75 1.25 36.70
CA VAL A 83 5.70 2.67 36.36
C VAL A 83 5.82 3.49 37.64
N VAL A 84 6.67 4.52 37.65
CA VAL A 84 6.98 5.36 38.80
C VAL A 84 6.62 6.81 38.47
N ASP A 85 5.92 7.46 39.35
CA ASP A 85 5.54 8.89 39.30
C ASP A 85 4.86 9.33 37.98
N GLY A 86 4.32 8.39 37.21
CA GLY A 86 3.68 8.66 35.93
C GLY A 86 4.64 9.16 34.83
N THR A 87 5.95 9.09 35.06
CA THR A 87 6.98 9.57 34.11
C THR A 87 8.05 8.53 33.80
N ASP A 88 8.38 7.67 34.75
CA ASP A 88 9.46 6.70 34.63
C ASP A 88 8.90 5.28 34.47
N ILE A 89 9.38 4.55 33.48
CA ILE A 89 9.07 3.15 33.22
C ILE A 89 10.31 2.33 33.54
N GLU A 90 10.33 1.69 34.73
CA GLU A 90 11.42 0.80 35.07
C GLU A 90 11.25 -0.53 34.35
N CYS A 91 12.31 -0.98 33.70
CA CYS A 91 12.34 -2.20 32.90
C CYS A 91 13.51 -3.10 33.32
N SER A 92 13.34 -4.40 33.05
CA SER A 92 14.44 -5.36 32.98
C SER A 92 14.73 -5.65 31.50
N VAL A 93 16.00 -5.66 31.12
CA VAL A 93 16.44 -6.03 29.77
C VAL A 93 16.29 -7.54 29.60
N VAL A 94 15.45 -7.98 28.67
CA VAL A 94 15.24 -9.39 28.30
C VAL A 94 16.24 -9.81 27.25
N ASN A 95 16.33 -9.02 26.16
CA ASN A 95 17.36 -9.17 25.14
C ASN A 95 18.17 -7.88 25.05
N GLY A 96 19.47 -8.00 25.27
CA GLY A 96 20.40 -6.87 25.25
C GLY A 96 20.95 -6.60 23.87
N GLY A 97 21.63 -5.45 23.72
CA GLY A 97 22.23 -5.04 22.46
C GLY A 97 22.84 -3.65 22.52
N GLU A 98 23.32 -3.16 21.38
CA GLU A 98 23.81 -1.78 21.24
C GLU A 98 22.63 -0.82 20.99
N LEU A 99 22.32 0.01 21.96
CA LEU A 99 21.33 1.08 21.84
C LEU A 99 21.98 2.34 21.25
N GLY A 100 21.47 2.85 20.15
CA GLY A 100 21.80 4.16 19.56
C GLY A 100 20.80 5.24 19.93
N SER A 101 21.11 6.50 19.56
CA SER A 101 20.20 7.63 19.71
C SER A 101 18.99 7.53 18.78
N LYS A 102 17.85 8.06 19.22
CA LYS A 102 16.61 8.27 18.41
C LYS A 102 16.07 7.00 17.75
N LYS A 103 16.17 5.85 18.43
CA LYS A 103 15.67 4.56 17.96
C LYS A 103 14.17 4.42 18.14
N GLY A 104 13.52 3.70 17.20
CA GLY A 104 12.11 3.37 17.27
C GLY A 104 11.78 2.57 18.53
N VAL A 105 10.61 2.82 19.09
CA VAL A 105 10.06 2.12 20.26
C VAL A 105 8.68 1.58 19.89
N ASN A 106 8.52 0.27 20.00
CA ASN A 106 7.26 -0.43 19.78
C ASN A 106 6.77 -1.04 21.10
N VAL A 107 5.47 -1.09 21.28
CA VAL A 107 4.83 -1.64 22.49
C VAL A 107 3.76 -2.64 22.07
N PRO A 108 4.14 -3.89 21.75
CA PRO A 108 3.22 -4.90 21.26
C PRO A 108 2.07 -5.17 22.22
N ASN A 109 0.86 -5.36 21.67
CA ASN A 109 -0.36 -5.67 22.44
C ASN A 109 -0.83 -4.58 23.43
N VAL A 110 -0.36 -3.34 23.28
CA VAL A 110 -0.81 -2.19 24.05
C VAL A 110 -1.47 -1.18 23.12
N SER A 111 -2.67 -0.73 23.47
CA SER A 111 -3.34 0.34 22.71
C SER A 111 -2.74 1.69 23.09
N ILE A 112 -2.03 2.29 22.15
CA ILE A 112 -1.33 3.58 22.35
C ILE A 112 -2.24 4.71 21.88
N LYS A 113 -2.45 5.71 22.74
CA LYS A 113 -3.33 6.86 22.48
C LYS A 113 -2.62 8.01 21.75
N LEU A 114 -1.81 7.67 20.75
CA LEU A 114 -1.22 8.66 19.85
C LEU A 114 -2.29 9.25 18.90
N PRO A 115 -2.15 10.49 18.41
CA PRO A 115 -3.01 11.03 17.36
C PRO A 115 -2.95 10.16 16.10
N GLY A 116 -3.95 10.25 15.20
CA GLY A 116 -3.95 9.53 13.93
C GLY A 116 -2.85 10.02 12.98
N ILE A 117 -2.57 11.33 13.02
CA ILE A 117 -1.52 12.02 12.28
C ILE A 117 -0.83 13.05 13.17
N THR A 118 0.43 13.34 12.90
CA THR A 118 1.19 14.40 13.58
C THR A 118 1.01 15.75 12.89
N GLU A 119 1.38 16.85 13.55
CA GLU A 119 1.41 18.18 12.89
C GLU A 119 2.37 18.18 11.69
N LYS A 120 3.50 17.49 11.82
CA LYS A 120 4.42 17.32 10.69
C LYS A 120 3.76 16.58 9.51
N ASP A 121 2.97 15.54 9.77
CA ASP A 121 2.26 14.82 8.71
C ASP A 121 1.26 15.73 7.99
N LYS A 122 0.58 16.64 8.74
CA LYS A 122 -0.32 17.65 8.15
C LYS A 122 0.45 18.57 7.20
N ASP A 123 1.60 19.09 7.64
CA ASP A 123 2.44 19.96 6.82
C ASP A 123 2.94 19.20 5.57
N ASP A 124 3.37 17.95 5.73
CA ASP A 124 3.83 17.11 4.63
C ASP A 124 2.70 16.80 3.63
N ILE A 125 1.46 16.58 4.12
CA ILE A 125 0.28 16.36 3.28
C ILE A 125 -0.05 17.64 2.48
N ILE A 126 -0.04 18.80 3.11
CA ILE A 126 -0.27 20.09 2.44
C ILE A 126 0.81 20.31 1.37
N PHE A 127 2.07 20.08 1.69
CA PHE A 127 3.16 20.09 0.72
C PHE A 127 2.90 19.13 -0.45
N GLY A 128 2.43 17.91 -0.16
CA GLY A 128 2.09 16.91 -1.16
C GLY A 128 0.97 17.39 -2.12
N ILE A 129 -0.03 18.08 -1.59
CA ILE A 129 -1.11 18.71 -2.39
C ILE A 129 -0.51 19.77 -3.31
N GLU A 130 0.29 20.69 -2.79
CA GLU A 130 0.93 21.77 -3.55
C GLU A 130 1.85 21.25 -4.66
N LYS A 131 2.57 20.16 -4.41
CA LYS A 131 3.49 19.52 -5.37
C LYS A 131 2.79 18.56 -6.35
N GLY A 132 1.50 18.31 -6.17
CA GLY A 132 0.70 17.45 -7.03
C GLY A 132 1.12 15.98 -6.95
N PHE A 133 1.30 15.46 -5.75
CA PHE A 133 1.45 14.03 -5.52
C PHE A 133 0.18 13.28 -5.90
N ASP A 134 0.32 12.04 -6.34
CA ASP A 134 -0.78 11.23 -6.88
C ASP A 134 -1.39 10.32 -5.80
N PHE A 135 -0.65 10.00 -4.74
CA PHE A 135 -1.06 9.17 -3.61
C PHE A 135 -0.44 9.67 -2.30
N ILE A 136 -1.12 9.36 -1.20
CA ILE A 136 -0.58 9.47 0.16
C ILE A 136 -0.58 8.08 0.78
N ALA A 137 0.57 7.62 1.28
CA ALA A 137 0.68 6.44 2.13
C ALA A 137 0.70 6.89 3.59
N ALA A 138 -0.35 6.54 4.33
CA ALA A 138 -0.51 6.90 5.72
C ALA A 138 0.14 5.86 6.63
N SER A 139 1.19 6.23 7.37
CA SER A 139 1.90 5.35 8.27
C SER A 139 1.18 5.14 9.59
N PHE A 140 1.37 3.97 10.20
CA PHE A 140 0.84 3.57 11.51
C PHE A 140 -0.68 3.71 11.66
N VAL A 141 -1.43 3.40 10.60
CA VAL A 141 -2.90 3.43 10.64
C VAL A 141 -3.42 2.36 11.60
N ARG A 142 -4.21 2.80 12.61
CA ARG A 142 -4.78 1.92 13.63
C ARG A 142 -6.28 1.65 13.41
N ASN A 143 -7.01 2.62 12.85
CA ASN A 143 -8.46 2.54 12.66
C ASN A 143 -8.93 3.47 11.53
N ALA A 144 -10.24 3.46 11.25
CA ALA A 144 -10.82 4.29 10.20
C ALA A 144 -10.67 5.80 10.44
N ALA A 145 -10.64 6.25 11.71
CA ALA A 145 -10.53 7.67 12.04
C ALA A 145 -9.21 8.27 11.53
N CYS A 146 -8.08 7.53 11.60
CA CYS A 146 -6.79 7.99 11.08
C CYS A 146 -6.87 8.38 9.59
N ILE A 147 -7.61 7.60 8.79
CA ILE A 147 -7.80 7.89 7.36
C ILE A 147 -8.76 9.07 7.16
N GLN A 148 -9.78 9.19 8.00
CA GLN A 148 -10.74 10.30 7.91
C GLN A 148 -10.09 11.64 8.22
N GLU A 149 -9.20 11.71 9.22
CA GLU A 149 -8.41 12.92 9.52
C GLU A 149 -7.60 13.40 8.31
N ILE A 150 -6.95 12.48 7.58
CA ILE A 150 -6.24 12.83 6.34
C ILE A 150 -7.22 13.33 5.26
N LYS A 151 -8.34 12.66 5.08
CA LYS A 151 -9.35 13.06 4.10
C LYS A 151 -9.98 14.41 4.40
N GLU A 152 -10.11 14.78 5.66
CA GLU A 152 -10.57 16.12 6.07
C GLU A 152 -9.60 17.21 5.62
N ILE A 153 -8.28 16.98 5.75
CA ILE A 153 -7.26 17.90 5.26
C ILE A 153 -7.37 18.02 3.72
N LEU A 154 -7.49 16.91 3.01
CA LEU A 154 -7.64 16.91 1.56
C LEU A 154 -8.88 17.71 1.12
N TRP A 155 -10.02 17.49 1.77
CA TRP A 155 -11.25 18.23 1.47
C TRP A 155 -11.14 19.72 1.76
N ALA A 156 -10.48 20.11 2.85
CA ALA A 156 -10.24 21.52 3.19
C ALA A 156 -9.39 22.24 2.11
N HIS A 157 -8.64 21.48 1.29
CA HIS A 157 -7.79 22.01 0.23
C HIS A 157 -8.29 21.65 -1.19
N ASP A 158 -9.55 21.23 -1.33
CA ASP A 158 -10.16 20.80 -2.61
C ASP A 158 -9.33 19.74 -3.37
N ALA A 159 -8.61 18.88 -2.63
CA ALA A 159 -7.73 17.87 -3.18
C ALA A 159 -8.39 16.48 -3.20
N ASP A 160 -8.28 15.77 -4.35
CA ASP A 160 -8.73 14.38 -4.53
C ASP A 160 -7.51 13.46 -4.71
N ILE A 161 -6.74 13.28 -3.64
CA ILE A 161 -5.58 12.38 -3.61
C ILE A 161 -5.98 11.09 -2.89
N PRO A 162 -5.86 9.90 -3.52
CA PRO A 162 -6.13 8.62 -2.86
C PRO A 162 -5.19 8.35 -1.68
N VAL A 163 -5.75 7.82 -0.59
CA VAL A 163 -5.03 7.49 0.63
C VAL A 163 -4.85 5.97 0.74
N ILE A 164 -3.60 5.52 0.80
CA ILE A 164 -3.19 4.14 1.03
C ILE A 164 -2.88 3.98 2.52
N ALA A 165 -3.63 3.13 3.22
CA ALA A 165 -3.38 2.85 4.63
C ALA A 165 -2.27 1.82 4.78
N LYS A 166 -1.21 2.16 5.52
CA LYS A 166 -0.13 1.22 5.87
C LYS A 166 -0.53 0.47 7.15
N ILE A 167 -0.58 -0.85 7.05
CA ILE A 167 -0.89 -1.74 8.17
C ILE A 167 0.43 -2.23 8.75
N GLU A 168 0.77 -1.71 9.93
CA GLU A 168 2.08 -1.82 10.56
C GLU A 168 1.99 -2.30 12.02
N ASN A 169 0.79 -2.43 12.58
CA ASN A 169 0.58 -2.73 14.00
C ASN A 169 -0.62 -3.65 14.24
N ALA A 170 -0.68 -4.24 15.43
CA ALA A 170 -1.72 -5.18 15.83
C ALA A 170 -3.15 -4.57 15.81
N GLU A 171 -3.30 -3.29 16.20
CA GLU A 171 -4.58 -2.59 16.21
C GLU A 171 -5.11 -2.39 14.78
N GLY A 172 -4.26 -2.00 13.83
CA GLY A 172 -4.60 -1.87 12.42
C GLY A 172 -5.02 -3.20 11.77
N ILE A 173 -4.38 -4.31 12.19
CA ILE A 173 -4.78 -5.65 11.77
C ILE A 173 -6.17 -6.00 12.30
N ALA A 174 -6.43 -5.76 13.58
CA ALA A 174 -7.74 -6.02 14.19
C ALA A 174 -8.87 -5.20 13.53
N ASN A 175 -8.57 -3.96 13.15
CA ASN A 175 -9.52 -3.02 12.55
C ASN A 175 -9.50 -3.01 11.01
N ILE A 176 -8.87 -4.00 10.37
CA ILE A 176 -8.62 -4.00 8.91
C ILE A 176 -9.90 -3.81 8.07
N ASP A 177 -11.03 -4.36 8.49
CA ASP A 177 -12.28 -4.27 7.72
C ASP A 177 -12.86 -2.86 7.67
N GLU A 178 -12.76 -2.09 8.77
CA GLU A 178 -13.17 -0.70 8.77
C GLU A 178 -12.18 0.21 8.04
N ILE A 179 -10.89 -0.07 8.14
CA ILE A 179 -9.84 0.65 7.40
C ILE A 179 -10.04 0.44 5.90
N ILE A 180 -10.23 -0.79 5.42
CA ILE A 180 -10.52 -1.09 4.01
C ILE A 180 -11.76 -0.33 3.52
N ARG A 181 -12.78 -0.13 4.33
CA ARG A 181 -13.97 0.64 3.89
C ARG A 181 -13.65 2.08 3.55
N VAL A 182 -12.81 2.75 4.32
CA VAL A 182 -12.54 4.20 4.20
C VAL A 182 -11.28 4.52 3.40
N ALA A 183 -10.24 3.70 3.43
CA ALA A 183 -9.02 3.88 2.64
C ALA A 183 -9.24 3.63 1.15
N ASP A 184 -8.40 4.17 0.28
CA ASP A 184 -8.46 3.96 -1.18
C ASP A 184 -7.60 2.77 -1.63
N GLY A 185 -6.69 2.33 -0.79
CA GLY A 185 -5.87 1.12 -0.91
C GLY A 185 -5.21 0.77 0.42
N ILE A 186 -4.53 -0.37 0.45
CA ILE A 186 -3.81 -0.86 1.62
C ILE A 186 -2.37 -1.16 1.25
N MET A 187 -1.45 -0.92 2.19
CA MET A 187 -0.07 -1.40 2.11
C MET A 187 0.19 -2.34 3.30
N VAL A 188 0.60 -3.57 3.00
CA VAL A 188 1.07 -4.53 3.99
C VAL A 188 2.54 -4.23 4.23
N ALA A 189 2.84 -3.45 5.27
CA ALA A 189 4.20 -3.01 5.61
C ALA A 189 4.83 -4.00 6.60
N ARG A 190 5.40 -5.07 6.04
CA ARG A 190 5.81 -6.26 6.79
C ARG A 190 6.96 -6.04 7.75
N GLY A 191 7.82 -5.03 7.51
CA GLY A 191 8.92 -4.67 8.39
C GLY A 191 8.43 -4.29 9.77
N ASP A 192 7.67 -3.20 9.87
CA ASP A 192 7.13 -2.69 11.13
C ASP A 192 6.11 -3.68 11.73
N MET A 193 5.26 -4.28 10.88
CA MET A 193 4.31 -5.30 11.31
C MET A 193 5.01 -6.47 12.02
N GLY A 194 6.15 -6.95 11.51
CA GLY A 194 6.90 -8.08 12.09
C GLY A 194 7.61 -7.75 13.40
N VAL A 195 7.69 -6.47 13.79
CA VAL A 195 8.12 -6.03 15.13
C VAL A 195 6.96 -6.09 16.12
N GLU A 196 5.74 -5.75 15.67
CA GLU A 196 4.54 -5.66 16.50
C GLU A 196 3.85 -7.00 16.77
N ILE A 197 4.01 -7.96 15.85
CA ILE A 197 3.37 -9.28 15.92
C ILE A 197 4.40 -10.39 15.73
N PRO A 198 4.13 -11.63 16.21
CA PRO A 198 4.99 -12.76 15.95
C PRO A 198 5.26 -12.98 14.46
N ALA A 199 6.53 -13.11 14.08
CA ALA A 199 6.97 -13.14 12.69
C ALA A 199 6.29 -14.25 11.86
N GLU A 200 6.00 -15.40 12.50
CA GLU A 200 5.31 -16.54 11.88
C GLU A 200 3.86 -16.26 11.51
N GLN A 201 3.24 -15.20 12.06
CA GLN A 201 1.88 -14.77 11.72
C GLN A 201 1.83 -13.83 10.50
N VAL A 202 2.92 -13.14 10.18
CA VAL A 202 2.97 -12.16 9.09
C VAL A 202 2.51 -12.73 7.75
N PRO A 203 2.94 -13.93 7.30
CA PRO A 203 2.48 -14.49 6.03
C PRO A 203 0.98 -14.76 5.99
N HIS A 204 0.40 -15.20 7.11
CA HIS A 204 -1.05 -15.46 7.21
C HIS A 204 -1.84 -14.14 7.11
N ILE A 205 -1.42 -13.13 7.86
CA ILE A 205 -2.05 -11.80 7.85
C ILE A 205 -1.94 -11.14 6.48
N GLN A 206 -0.78 -11.24 5.81
CA GLN A 206 -0.61 -10.77 4.43
C GLN A 206 -1.67 -11.37 3.50
N LYS A 207 -1.83 -12.68 3.50
CA LYS A 207 -2.82 -13.39 2.67
C LYS A 207 -4.25 -12.94 2.97
N GLU A 208 -4.58 -12.77 4.24
CA GLU A 208 -5.90 -12.31 4.66
C GLU A 208 -6.18 -10.88 4.18
N ILE A 209 -5.25 -9.95 4.38
CA ILE A 209 -5.39 -8.56 3.94
C ILE A 209 -5.53 -8.50 2.42
N ILE A 210 -4.69 -9.20 1.65
CA ILE A 210 -4.77 -9.25 0.19
C ILE A 210 -6.14 -9.77 -0.25
N ARG A 211 -6.61 -10.86 0.33
CA ARG A 211 -7.94 -11.44 0.02
C ARG A 211 -9.07 -10.44 0.30
N LYS A 212 -9.05 -9.75 1.44
CA LYS A 212 -10.06 -8.74 1.82
C LYS A 212 -10.02 -7.53 0.88
N CYS A 213 -8.84 -7.04 0.51
CA CYS A 213 -8.68 -5.95 -0.46
C CYS A 213 -9.23 -6.32 -1.84
N ASN A 214 -8.93 -7.53 -2.31
CA ASN A 214 -9.44 -8.03 -3.58
C ASN A 214 -10.97 -8.13 -3.57
N ALA A 215 -11.57 -8.65 -2.50
CA ALA A 215 -13.03 -8.71 -2.34
C ALA A 215 -13.69 -7.31 -2.28
N ALA A 216 -12.98 -6.30 -1.79
CA ALA A 216 -13.40 -4.91 -1.75
C ALA A 216 -13.07 -4.11 -3.02
N TYR A 217 -12.44 -4.72 -4.02
CA TYR A 217 -11.92 -4.07 -5.24
C TYR A 217 -10.96 -2.90 -4.95
N LYS A 218 -10.16 -2.99 -3.89
CA LYS A 218 -9.17 -1.98 -3.53
C LYS A 218 -7.76 -2.47 -3.82
N PRO A 219 -6.85 -1.61 -4.31
CA PRO A 219 -5.46 -2.00 -4.55
C PRO A 219 -4.77 -2.34 -3.24
N VAL A 220 -3.86 -3.31 -3.31
CA VAL A 220 -3.02 -3.73 -2.20
C VAL A 220 -1.56 -3.79 -2.63
N ILE A 221 -0.70 -3.21 -1.80
CA ILE A 221 0.75 -3.17 -1.98
C ILE A 221 1.38 -4.08 -0.95
N THR A 222 2.22 -5.03 -1.39
CA THR A 222 3.06 -5.80 -0.48
C THR A 222 4.44 -5.18 -0.42
N ALA A 223 4.87 -4.78 0.78
CA ALA A 223 6.00 -3.92 0.99
C ALA A 223 7.01 -4.49 1.99
N THR A 224 8.23 -3.97 1.90
CA THR A 224 9.40 -4.20 2.77
C THR A 224 10.01 -5.60 2.68
N GLN A 225 11.34 -5.65 2.74
CA GLN A 225 12.14 -6.88 2.77
C GLN A 225 11.86 -7.86 1.62
N MET A 226 11.47 -7.34 0.44
CA MET A 226 11.16 -8.19 -0.72
C MET A 226 12.42 -8.79 -1.34
N LEU A 227 13.45 -7.97 -1.58
CA LEU A 227 14.76 -8.36 -2.12
C LEU A 227 15.90 -7.74 -1.28
N ASP A 228 15.77 -7.72 0.05
CA ASP A 228 16.63 -7.00 0.99
C ASP A 228 18.13 -7.28 0.79
N SER A 229 18.48 -8.52 0.51
CA SER A 229 19.89 -8.89 0.25
C SER A 229 20.48 -8.13 -0.94
N MET A 230 19.65 -7.66 -1.88
CA MET A 230 20.08 -6.88 -3.05
C MET A 230 20.48 -5.44 -2.72
N ILE A 231 20.28 -4.98 -1.49
CA ILE A 231 20.93 -3.75 -1.00
C ILE A 231 22.44 -3.88 -1.12
N ARG A 232 22.97 -5.08 -0.88
CA ARG A 232 24.43 -5.35 -0.82
C ARG A 232 24.94 -6.30 -1.91
N ASN A 233 24.07 -7.15 -2.47
CA ASN A 233 24.42 -8.22 -3.40
C ASN A 233 23.73 -8.02 -4.76
N PRO A 234 24.36 -8.40 -5.89
CA PRO A 234 23.81 -8.24 -7.23
C PRO A 234 22.69 -9.26 -7.57
N ARG A 235 22.44 -10.22 -6.67
CA ARG A 235 21.41 -11.27 -6.83
C ARG A 235 20.72 -11.52 -5.51
N PRO A 236 19.40 -11.79 -5.53
CA PRO A 236 18.64 -12.11 -4.34
C PRO A 236 18.90 -13.56 -3.89
N THR A 237 18.49 -13.86 -2.68
CA THR A 237 18.38 -15.24 -2.18
C THR A 237 17.19 -15.95 -2.83
N ARG A 238 17.17 -17.29 -2.77
CA ARG A 238 16.03 -18.08 -3.25
C ARG A 238 14.76 -17.84 -2.42
N ALA A 239 14.92 -17.58 -1.12
CA ALA A 239 13.81 -17.26 -0.23
C ALA A 239 13.12 -15.95 -0.63
N GLU A 240 13.89 -14.90 -0.96
CA GLU A 240 13.36 -13.62 -1.43
C GLU A 240 12.64 -13.75 -2.78
N VAL A 241 13.19 -14.53 -3.73
CA VAL A 241 12.50 -14.82 -5.00
C VAL A 241 11.15 -15.51 -4.74
N THR A 242 11.13 -16.47 -3.81
CA THR A 242 9.90 -17.18 -3.41
C THR A 242 8.91 -16.25 -2.74
N ASP A 243 9.37 -15.32 -1.90
CA ASP A 243 8.52 -14.35 -1.21
C ASP A 243 7.81 -13.41 -2.20
N VAL A 244 8.56 -12.81 -3.14
CA VAL A 244 7.96 -11.97 -4.20
C VAL A 244 6.94 -12.77 -5.01
N ALA A 245 7.28 -13.99 -5.44
CA ALA A 245 6.37 -14.85 -6.20
C ALA A 245 5.11 -15.18 -5.39
N ASN A 246 5.24 -15.53 -4.10
CA ASN A 246 4.08 -15.80 -3.24
C ASN A 246 3.16 -14.61 -3.07
N ALA A 247 3.68 -13.39 -2.91
CA ALA A 247 2.85 -12.18 -2.84
C ALA A 247 2.01 -12.01 -4.13
N ILE A 248 2.57 -12.34 -5.27
CA ILE A 248 1.89 -12.29 -6.58
C ILE A 248 0.84 -13.40 -6.66
N TYR A 249 1.15 -14.65 -6.26
CA TYR A 249 0.18 -15.75 -6.17
C TYR A 249 -0.95 -15.45 -5.22
N ASP A 250 -0.69 -14.75 -4.11
CA ASP A 250 -1.71 -14.30 -3.16
C ASP A 250 -2.67 -13.26 -3.77
N GLY A 251 -2.28 -12.62 -4.89
CA GLY A 251 -3.09 -11.68 -5.64
C GLY A 251 -2.84 -10.21 -5.29
N THR A 252 -1.64 -9.86 -4.79
CA THR A 252 -1.25 -8.44 -4.62
C THR A 252 -1.32 -7.68 -5.95
N ASP A 253 -1.56 -6.38 -5.92
CA ASP A 253 -1.55 -5.54 -7.11
C ASP A 253 -0.16 -4.97 -7.39
N VAL A 254 0.57 -4.68 -6.31
CA VAL A 254 1.87 -4.02 -6.36
C VAL A 254 2.83 -4.70 -5.39
N VAL A 255 4.07 -4.87 -5.80
CA VAL A 255 5.21 -5.22 -4.95
C VAL A 255 6.15 -4.03 -4.86
N MET A 256 6.71 -3.77 -3.67
CA MET A 256 7.49 -2.55 -3.41
C MET A 256 8.94 -2.88 -3.05
N LEU A 257 9.89 -2.15 -3.64
CA LEU A 257 11.27 -2.07 -3.20
C LEU A 257 11.46 -0.85 -2.28
N SER A 258 12.24 -1.00 -1.24
CA SER A 258 12.56 0.03 -0.25
C SER A 258 14.06 0.37 -0.29
N GLY A 259 14.83 -0.10 0.66
CA GLY A 259 16.27 0.09 0.75
C GLY A 259 17.03 -0.37 -0.50
N GLU A 260 16.51 -1.38 -1.21
CA GLU A 260 17.10 -1.94 -2.43
C GLU A 260 17.30 -0.88 -3.51
N THR A 261 16.36 0.07 -3.61
CA THR A 261 16.42 1.17 -4.60
C THR A 261 16.78 2.53 -3.98
N ALA A 262 16.52 2.74 -2.68
CA ALA A 262 16.73 4.03 -2.02
C ALA A 262 18.22 4.27 -1.68
N ASN A 263 18.94 3.26 -1.20
CA ASN A 263 20.33 3.33 -0.77
C ASN A 263 21.16 2.08 -1.09
N GLY A 264 20.58 1.14 -1.85
CA GLY A 264 21.25 -0.10 -2.26
C GLY A 264 22.36 0.15 -3.30
N LYS A 265 23.29 -0.79 -3.39
CA LYS A 265 24.36 -0.79 -4.39
C LYS A 265 23.89 -1.23 -5.79
N TYR A 266 22.73 -1.93 -5.87
CA TYR A 266 22.23 -2.57 -7.08
C TYR A 266 20.77 -2.20 -7.39
N PRO A 267 20.39 -0.89 -7.42
CA PRO A 267 18.99 -0.48 -7.52
C PRO A 267 18.33 -0.92 -8.84
N LEU A 268 19.06 -0.84 -9.95
CA LEU A 268 18.55 -1.21 -11.27
C LEU A 268 18.38 -2.73 -11.41
N GLU A 269 19.34 -3.49 -10.88
CA GLU A 269 19.29 -4.97 -10.87
C GLU A 269 18.16 -5.47 -9.99
N ALA A 270 17.91 -4.84 -8.84
CA ALA A 270 16.80 -5.16 -7.95
C ALA A 270 15.45 -4.95 -8.65
N LEU A 271 15.26 -3.80 -9.31
CA LEU A 271 14.05 -3.51 -10.08
C LEU A 271 13.85 -4.51 -11.22
N LYS A 272 14.89 -4.79 -12.03
CA LYS A 272 14.83 -5.78 -13.11
C LYS A 272 14.51 -7.18 -12.59
N MET A 273 15.09 -7.57 -11.45
CA MET A 273 14.84 -8.87 -10.84
C MET A 273 13.40 -8.99 -10.36
N MET A 274 12.88 -7.97 -9.68
CA MET A 274 11.50 -7.94 -9.23
C MET A 274 10.52 -8.03 -10.40
N ALA A 275 10.73 -7.25 -11.46
CA ALA A 275 9.91 -7.31 -12.67
C ALA A 275 9.96 -8.72 -13.31
N LYS A 276 11.15 -9.32 -13.41
CA LYS A 276 11.32 -10.66 -13.97
C LYS A 276 10.59 -11.74 -13.14
N ILE A 277 10.64 -11.66 -11.82
CA ILE A 277 9.90 -12.58 -10.95
C ILE A 277 8.39 -12.41 -11.17
N ALA A 278 7.91 -11.15 -11.23
CA ALA A 278 6.50 -10.87 -11.47
C ALA A 278 6.02 -11.44 -12.80
N GLU A 279 6.70 -11.12 -13.89
CA GLU A 279 6.35 -11.61 -15.24
C GLU A 279 6.38 -13.15 -15.34
N THR A 280 7.33 -13.81 -14.65
CA THR A 280 7.43 -15.27 -14.65
C THR A 280 6.28 -15.90 -13.88
N THR A 281 5.95 -15.35 -12.71
CA THR A 281 4.88 -15.84 -11.84
C THR A 281 3.51 -15.62 -12.47
N GLU A 282 3.29 -14.47 -13.12
CA GLU A 282 2.02 -14.16 -13.79
C GLU A 282 1.74 -15.09 -14.98
N LYS A 283 2.75 -15.51 -15.74
CA LYS A 283 2.58 -16.51 -16.82
C LYS A 283 2.04 -17.84 -16.30
N ASP A 284 2.46 -18.25 -15.11
CA ASP A 284 1.96 -19.48 -14.47
C ASP A 284 0.53 -19.29 -13.93
N LEU A 285 0.25 -18.13 -13.32
CA LEU A 285 -1.09 -17.77 -12.83
C LEU A 285 -2.14 -17.72 -13.92
N LEU A 286 -1.85 -17.07 -15.06
CA LEU A 286 -2.77 -16.91 -16.17
C LEU A 286 -3.08 -18.23 -16.88
N GLY A 287 -2.24 -19.27 -16.72
CA GLY A 287 -2.51 -20.64 -17.16
C GLY A 287 -3.38 -21.47 -16.21
N SER A 288 -3.60 -21.02 -15.00
CA SER A 288 -4.35 -21.74 -13.97
C SER A 288 -5.72 -21.11 -13.73
N ALA A 289 -6.78 -21.93 -13.70
CA ALA A 289 -8.19 -21.52 -13.45
C ALA A 289 -8.44 -20.91 -12.04
N VAL A 290 -7.41 -20.36 -11.37
CA VAL A 290 -7.48 -19.86 -10.00
C VAL A 290 -8.16 -18.48 -9.92
N ALA A 291 -8.21 -17.73 -11.02
CA ALA A 291 -8.71 -16.35 -11.05
C ALA A 291 -10.24 -16.20 -10.80
N SER A 292 -11.03 -17.27 -10.84
CA SER A 292 -12.51 -17.18 -10.97
C SER A 292 -13.35 -17.18 -9.69
N LYS A 293 -12.76 -17.13 -8.47
CA LYS A 293 -13.54 -17.30 -7.22
C LYS A 293 -13.53 -16.09 -6.28
N LEU A 294 -13.45 -14.88 -6.80
CA LEU A 294 -13.69 -13.70 -5.97
C LEU A 294 -15.20 -13.53 -5.70
N HIS A 295 -15.63 -13.86 -4.48
CA HIS A 295 -16.96 -13.51 -4.01
C HIS A 295 -16.99 -12.01 -3.74
N SER A 296 -17.33 -11.24 -4.77
CA SER A 296 -17.36 -9.79 -4.71
C SER A 296 -18.71 -9.24 -4.27
N LYS A 297 -18.70 -8.02 -3.74
CA LYS A 297 -19.92 -7.27 -3.40
C LYS A 297 -20.83 -7.19 -4.63
N ARG A 298 -22.08 -7.65 -4.49
CA ARG A 298 -23.08 -7.64 -5.58
C ARG A 298 -23.44 -6.20 -5.95
N SER A 299 -23.06 -5.77 -7.16
CA SER A 299 -23.41 -4.48 -7.75
C SER A 299 -23.54 -4.62 -9.27
N ILE A 300 -24.21 -3.67 -9.92
CA ILE A 300 -24.28 -3.64 -11.39
C ILE A 300 -22.87 -3.65 -11.98
N SER A 301 -21.98 -2.79 -11.47
CA SER A 301 -20.61 -2.69 -11.98
C SER A 301 -19.81 -3.99 -11.82
N SER A 302 -19.92 -4.66 -10.67
CA SER A 302 -19.22 -5.94 -10.48
C SER A 302 -19.79 -7.03 -11.40
N ALA A 303 -21.11 -7.07 -11.60
CA ALA A 303 -21.74 -8.02 -12.51
C ALA A 303 -21.30 -7.80 -13.96
N VAL A 304 -21.28 -6.55 -14.44
CA VAL A 304 -20.83 -6.21 -15.79
C VAL A 304 -19.34 -6.52 -15.97
N CYS A 305 -18.47 -6.15 -15.01
CA CYS A 305 -17.03 -6.46 -15.11
C CYS A 305 -16.77 -7.98 -15.10
N ASN A 306 -17.50 -8.76 -14.28
CA ASN A 306 -17.41 -10.23 -14.30
C ASN A 306 -17.83 -10.80 -15.67
N ALA A 307 -18.94 -10.33 -16.23
CA ALA A 307 -19.39 -10.73 -17.56
C ALA A 307 -18.36 -10.34 -18.63
N THR A 308 -17.77 -9.14 -18.52
CA THR A 308 -16.71 -8.65 -19.43
C THR A 308 -15.51 -9.59 -19.45
N VAL A 309 -14.97 -9.95 -18.28
CA VAL A 309 -13.82 -10.84 -18.15
C VAL A 309 -14.17 -12.24 -18.67
N GLN A 310 -15.31 -12.80 -18.28
CA GLN A 310 -15.75 -14.11 -18.76
C GLN A 310 -15.95 -14.14 -20.29
N THR A 311 -16.49 -13.05 -20.87
CA THR A 311 -16.66 -12.96 -22.32
C THR A 311 -15.30 -12.86 -23.02
N ALA A 312 -14.35 -12.09 -22.45
CA ALA A 312 -13.00 -11.99 -22.96
C ALA A 312 -12.30 -13.35 -22.98
N GLU A 313 -12.42 -14.13 -21.91
CA GLU A 313 -11.85 -15.48 -21.83
C GLU A 313 -12.48 -16.43 -22.83
N ASN A 314 -13.82 -16.46 -22.93
CA ASN A 314 -14.54 -17.35 -23.84
C ASN A 314 -14.24 -17.09 -25.32
N LEU A 315 -13.96 -15.83 -25.67
CA LEU A 315 -13.66 -15.41 -27.04
C LEU A 315 -12.15 -15.35 -27.35
N GLY A 316 -11.28 -15.57 -26.35
CA GLY A 316 -9.86 -15.36 -26.50
C GLY A 316 -9.51 -13.89 -26.85
N ALA A 317 -10.26 -12.93 -26.29
CA ALA A 317 -10.10 -11.53 -26.62
C ALA A 317 -8.69 -11.04 -26.31
N LYS A 318 -8.15 -10.20 -27.21
CA LYS A 318 -6.80 -9.65 -27.09
C LYS A 318 -6.70 -8.63 -25.95
N ALA A 319 -7.71 -7.80 -25.81
CA ALA A 319 -7.76 -6.73 -24.80
C ALA A 319 -9.17 -6.47 -24.26
N ILE A 320 -9.22 -5.94 -23.04
CA ILE A 320 -10.39 -5.31 -22.45
C ILE A 320 -10.11 -3.81 -22.35
N VAL A 321 -10.76 -3.02 -23.18
CA VAL A 321 -10.61 -1.56 -23.24
C VAL A 321 -11.64 -0.92 -22.30
N CYS A 322 -11.13 -0.13 -21.35
CA CYS A 322 -11.91 0.51 -20.30
C CYS A 322 -11.85 2.05 -20.40
N PRO A 323 -12.70 2.71 -21.22
CA PRO A 323 -12.86 4.16 -21.18
C PRO A 323 -13.37 4.57 -19.79
N THR A 324 -12.67 5.51 -19.12
CA THR A 324 -12.98 5.85 -17.75
C THR A 324 -12.60 7.28 -17.38
N ILE A 325 -13.45 7.95 -16.58
CA ILE A 325 -13.20 9.30 -16.06
C ILE A 325 -12.40 9.23 -14.73
N SER A 326 -12.50 8.12 -13.97
CA SER A 326 -11.94 8.02 -12.62
C SER A 326 -11.01 6.81 -12.42
N GLY A 327 -10.84 5.97 -13.44
CA GLY A 327 -10.12 4.69 -13.33
C GLY A 327 -10.98 3.56 -12.74
N PHE A 328 -12.24 3.81 -12.38
CA PHE A 328 -13.09 2.85 -11.65
C PHE A 328 -13.31 1.55 -12.42
N THR A 329 -13.70 1.61 -13.70
CA THR A 329 -13.94 0.42 -14.53
C THR A 329 -12.67 -0.42 -14.69
N ALA A 330 -11.54 0.23 -15.02
CA ALA A 330 -10.26 -0.44 -15.16
C ALA A 330 -9.84 -1.14 -13.84
N ARG A 331 -10.04 -0.50 -12.69
CA ARG A 331 -9.76 -1.08 -11.38
C ARG A 331 -10.60 -2.33 -11.10
N LEU A 332 -11.92 -2.27 -11.35
CA LEU A 332 -12.80 -3.43 -11.12
C LEU A 332 -12.42 -4.60 -12.03
N THR A 333 -12.16 -4.32 -13.32
CA THR A 333 -11.75 -5.32 -14.30
C THR A 333 -10.40 -5.95 -13.92
N SER A 334 -9.42 -5.13 -13.55
CA SER A 334 -8.09 -5.55 -13.09
C SER A 334 -8.15 -6.52 -11.92
N LYS A 335 -9.06 -6.30 -10.96
CA LYS A 335 -9.22 -7.16 -9.78
C LYS A 335 -9.69 -8.57 -10.10
N LEU A 336 -10.24 -8.78 -11.26
CA LEU A 336 -10.64 -10.11 -11.75
C LEU A 336 -9.50 -10.88 -12.43
N LYS A 337 -8.32 -10.26 -12.54
CA LYS A 337 -7.09 -10.85 -13.09
C LYS A 337 -7.33 -11.54 -14.46
N PRO A 338 -7.90 -10.82 -15.47
CA PRO A 338 -8.14 -11.41 -16.79
C PRO A 338 -6.85 -11.79 -17.52
N ASN A 339 -6.94 -12.79 -18.42
CA ASN A 339 -5.84 -13.12 -19.35
C ASN A 339 -5.63 -12.03 -20.41
N ALA A 340 -6.70 -11.34 -20.81
CA ALA A 340 -6.65 -10.26 -21.77
C ALA A 340 -6.00 -9.01 -21.16
N GLU A 341 -5.25 -8.24 -21.95
CA GLU A 341 -4.67 -6.95 -21.54
C GLU A 341 -5.77 -5.96 -21.12
N VAL A 342 -5.63 -5.33 -19.96
CA VAL A 342 -6.58 -4.32 -19.49
C VAL A 342 -6.07 -2.93 -19.83
N ILE A 343 -6.75 -2.25 -20.76
CA ILE A 343 -6.36 -0.93 -21.23
C ILE A 343 -7.29 0.14 -20.61
N GLY A 344 -6.74 0.96 -19.74
CA GLY A 344 -7.48 2.04 -19.09
C GLY A 344 -7.34 3.35 -19.89
N CYS A 345 -8.40 3.79 -20.58
CA CYS A 345 -8.37 4.99 -21.41
C CYS A 345 -8.99 6.19 -20.70
N SER A 346 -8.24 7.29 -20.54
CA SER A 346 -8.75 8.50 -19.88
C SER A 346 -8.16 9.78 -20.49
N PRO A 347 -8.95 10.87 -20.59
CA PRO A 347 -8.43 12.18 -20.98
C PRO A 347 -7.66 12.88 -19.84
N TYR A 348 -7.77 12.41 -18.59
CA TYR A 348 -7.24 13.08 -17.40
C TYR A 348 -5.89 12.49 -16.97
N PRO A 349 -4.79 13.26 -17.02
CA PRO A 349 -3.46 12.79 -16.66
C PRO A 349 -3.34 12.25 -15.22
N ASN A 350 -4.06 12.84 -14.26
CA ASN A 350 -4.08 12.35 -12.88
C ASN A 350 -4.73 10.97 -12.76
N VAL A 351 -5.76 10.68 -13.58
CA VAL A 351 -6.40 9.36 -13.61
C VAL A 351 -5.48 8.31 -14.23
N LEU A 352 -4.73 8.67 -15.29
CA LEU A 352 -3.72 7.77 -15.86
C LEU A 352 -2.66 7.37 -14.82
N ARG A 353 -2.23 8.33 -13.99
CA ARG A 353 -1.27 8.07 -12.92
C ARG A 353 -1.88 7.24 -11.79
N LYS A 354 -3.14 7.49 -11.41
CA LYS A 354 -3.87 6.67 -10.44
C LYS A 354 -4.00 5.20 -10.88
N MET A 355 -4.15 4.94 -12.16
CA MET A 355 -4.26 3.59 -12.69
C MET A 355 -2.94 2.79 -12.64
N GLN A 356 -1.79 3.41 -12.40
CA GLN A 356 -0.48 2.73 -12.33
C GLN A 356 -0.37 1.70 -11.19
N ILE A 357 -1.17 1.82 -10.13
CA ILE A 357 -1.18 0.85 -9.03
C ILE A 357 -2.24 -0.25 -9.20
N TYR A 358 -2.96 -0.30 -10.33
CA TYR A 358 -3.92 -1.35 -10.61
C TYR A 358 -3.23 -2.47 -11.39
N TRP A 359 -3.36 -3.69 -10.91
CA TRP A 359 -2.70 -4.84 -11.52
C TRP A 359 -3.02 -4.95 -13.02
N GLY A 360 -1.99 -5.10 -13.85
CA GLY A 360 -2.10 -5.34 -15.28
C GLY A 360 -2.75 -4.24 -16.12
N VAL A 361 -3.07 -3.06 -15.55
CA VAL A 361 -3.69 -1.96 -16.31
C VAL A 361 -2.62 -1.19 -17.07
N ARG A 362 -2.87 -0.98 -18.37
CA ARG A 362 -2.10 -0.11 -19.26
C ARG A 362 -2.86 1.20 -19.46
N PRO A 363 -2.46 2.31 -18.81
CA PRO A 363 -3.16 3.59 -18.95
C PRO A 363 -2.77 4.28 -20.25
N LEU A 364 -3.77 4.64 -21.05
CA LEU A 364 -3.61 5.40 -22.30
C LEU A 364 -4.40 6.70 -22.26
N LYS A 365 -3.78 7.77 -22.79
CA LYS A 365 -4.42 9.09 -22.88
C LYS A 365 -5.31 9.18 -24.10
N THR A 366 -6.58 9.59 -23.90
CA THR A 366 -7.54 9.90 -24.96
C THR A 366 -7.85 11.40 -25.03
N ALA A 367 -8.51 11.83 -26.09
CA ALA A 367 -9.15 13.14 -26.13
C ALA A 367 -10.40 13.15 -25.23
N PRO A 368 -10.78 14.30 -24.66
CA PRO A 368 -12.05 14.46 -23.97
C PRO A 368 -13.19 14.47 -24.98
N GLU A 369 -14.20 13.60 -24.75
CA GLU A 369 -15.38 13.47 -25.62
C GLU A 369 -16.66 13.38 -24.79
N THR A 370 -17.79 13.76 -25.41
CA THR A 370 -19.12 13.69 -24.80
C THR A 370 -20.01 12.63 -25.43
N SER A 371 -19.75 12.26 -26.69
CA SER A 371 -20.45 11.16 -27.35
C SER A 371 -19.88 9.79 -26.97
N THR A 372 -20.74 8.89 -26.58
CA THR A 372 -20.37 7.51 -26.24
C THR A 372 -19.62 6.80 -27.38
N ASP A 373 -20.12 6.95 -28.63
CA ASP A 373 -19.50 6.30 -29.77
C ASP A 373 -18.11 6.86 -30.03
N LYS A 374 -17.91 8.17 -29.95
CA LYS A 374 -16.58 8.79 -30.07
C LYS A 374 -15.63 8.44 -28.94
N ILE A 375 -16.13 8.28 -27.69
CA ILE A 375 -15.32 7.81 -26.56
C ILE A 375 -14.78 6.41 -26.87
N ILE A 376 -15.62 5.54 -27.40
CA ILE A 376 -15.23 4.16 -27.77
C ILE A 376 -14.25 4.18 -28.94
N GLU A 377 -14.57 4.92 -30.01
CA GLU A 377 -13.73 5.06 -31.20
C GLU A 377 -12.31 5.54 -30.84
N HIS A 378 -12.19 6.63 -30.10
CA HIS A 378 -10.89 7.14 -29.68
C HIS A 378 -10.15 6.17 -28.71
N ALA A 379 -10.88 5.46 -27.86
CA ALA A 379 -10.24 4.48 -26.99
C ALA A 379 -9.65 3.30 -27.78
N LEU A 380 -10.34 2.82 -28.83
CA LEU A 380 -9.83 1.80 -29.74
C LEU A 380 -8.63 2.33 -30.54
N GLU A 381 -8.75 3.53 -31.14
CA GLU A 381 -7.69 4.17 -31.91
C GLU A 381 -6.37 4.32 -31.11
N VAL A 382 -6.44 4.85 -29.88
CA VAL A 382 -5.22 4.98 -29.05
C VAL A 382 -4.66 3.64 -28.61
N THR A 383 -5.51 2.62 -28.47
CA THR A 383 -5.09 1.25 -28.11
C THR A 383 -4.38 0.59 -29.29
N GLU A 384 -4.88 0.77 -30.50
CA GLU A 384 -4.28 0.29 -31.75
C GLU A 384 -2.95 1.00 -32.02
N ASN A 385 -2.95 2.36 -31.95
CA ASN A 385 -1.74 3.16 -32.13
C ASN A 385 -0.64 2.83 -31.13
N ALA A 386 -0.99 2.37 -29.92
CA ALA A 386 -0.04 1.88 -28.91
C ALA A 386 0.42 0.44 -29.15
N GLY A 387 -0.12 -0.25 -30.16
CA GLY A 387 0.28 -1.62 -30.54
C GLY A 387 -0.27 -2.73 -29.65
N TYR A 388 -1.29 -2.46 -28.84
CA TYR A 388 -1.92 -3.48 -28.00
C TYR A 388 -2.95 -4.34 -28.75
N ILE A 389 -3.54 -3.80 -29.82
CA ILE A 389 -4.52 -4.45 -30.68
C ILE A 389 -4.22 -4.15 -32.15
N THR A 390 -4.67 -5.02 -33.05
CA THR A 390 -4.50 -4.91 -34.51
C THR A 390 -5.76 -5.36 -35.24
N GLU A 391 -5.84 -5.10 -36.54
CA GLU A 391 -6.93 -5.59 -37.39
C GLU A 391 -7.11 -7.10 -37.26
N GLY A 392 -8.34 -7.53 -37.06
CA GLY A 392 -8.73 -8.93 -36.85
C GLY A 392 -8.79 -9.34 -35.35
N ASP A 393 -8.26 -8.54 -34.43
CA ASP A 393 -8.33 -8.84 -33.00
C ASP A 393 -9.76 -8.65 -32.46
N THR A 394 -10.19 -9.57 -31.59
CA THR A 394 -11.41 -9.41 -30.79
C THR A 394 -11.09 -8.63 -29.51
N VAL A 395 -11.87 -7.58 -29.24
CA VAL A 395 -11.72 -6.64 -28.13
C VAL A 395 -13.04 -6.52 -27.38
N ILE A 396 -12.97 -6.50 -26.05
CA ILE A 396 -14.15 -6.19 -25.23
C ILE A 396 -14.03 -4.76 -24.68
N ILE A 397 -15.06 -3.97 -24.85
CA ILE A 397 -15.14 -2.61 -24.29
C ILE A 397 -16.03 -2.67 -23.05
N SER A 398 -15.54 -2.14 -21.94
CA SER A 398 -16.30 -2.04 -20.70
C SER A 398 -16.33 -0.58 -20.22
N ALA A 399 -17.52 -0.01 -20.06
CA ALA A 399 -17.68 1.41 -19.78
C ALA A 399 -18.88 1.72 -18.89
N GLY A 400 -18.88 2.91 -18.32
CA GLY A 400 -20.04 3.55 -17.72
C GLY A 400 -20.67 4.53 -18.69
N ILE A 401 -21.86 4.22 -19.17
CA ILE A 401 -22.61 5.07 -20.10
C ILE A 401 -23.80 5.68 -19.35
N ALA A 402 -23.99 6.99 -19.51
CA ALA A 402 -25.18 7.67 -18.98
C ALA A 402 -26.42 7.20 -19.75
N THR A 403 -27.32 6.51 -19.09
CA THR A 403 -28.54 5.93 -19.70
C THR A 403 -29.73 6.87 -19.71
N THR A 404 -29.67 7.97 -18.96
CA THR A 404 -30.72 8.99 -18.91
C THR A 404 -30.15 10.38 -18.63
N SER A 405 -30.83 11.41 -19.06
CA SER A 405 -30.57 12.82 -18.72
C SER A 405 -30.86 13.19 -17.26
N ALA A 406 -31.07 12.19 -16.39
CA ALA A 406 -31.37 12.43 -14.99
C ALA A 406 -30.10 12.90 -14.22
N PRO A 407 -30.21 14.00 -13.46
CA PRO A 407 -29.08 14.57 -12.69
C PRO A 407 -28.52 13.64 -11.61
N THR A 408 -29.22 12.53 -11.33
CA THR A 408 -28.90 11.54 -10.30
C THR A 408 -28.07 10.36 -10.79
N ALA A 409 -27.62 10.33 -12.06
CA ALA A 409 -26.71 9.30 -12.54
C ALA A 409 -25.39 9.39 -11.76
N LYS A 410 -25.20 8.50 -10.78
CA LYS A 410 -23.97 8.43 -9.98
C LYS A 410 -22.77 8.27 -10.91
N ARG A 411 -21.84 9.23 -10.91
CA ARG A 411 -20.54 9.11 -11.57
C ARG A 411 -19.84 7.83 -11.06
N GLY A 412 -19.29 7.04 -11.98
CA GLY A 412 -18.51 5.86 -11.63
C GLY A 412 -19.28 4.53 -11.64
N LEU A 413 -20.35 4.41 -12.44
CA LEU A 413 -21.08 3.17 -12.64
C LEU A 413 -20.63 2.51 -13.95
N THR A 414 -20.03 1.32 -13.90
CA THR A 414 -19.82 0.47 -15.08
C THR A 414 -21.12 -0.29 -15.36
N ASN A 415 -21.75 -0.07 -16.51
CA ASN A 415 -23.06 -0.63 -16.82
C ASN A 415 -23.18 -1.18 -18.26
N THR A 416 -22.10 -1.16 -19.03
CA THR A 416 -22.13 -1.56 -20.44
C THR A 416 -20.90 -2.36 -20.80
N MET A 417 -21.14 -3.40 -21.61
CA MET A 417 -20.12 -4.19 -22.29
C MET A 417 -20.46 -4.27 -23.78
N ARG A 418 -19.44 -4.12 -24.63
CA ARG A 418 -19.54 -4.26 -26.09
C ARG A 418 -18.40 -5.13 -26.61
N VAL A 419 -18.70 -6.06 -27.51
CA VAL A 419 -17.71 -6.88 -28.21
C VAL A 419 -17.49 -6.29 -29.59
N VAL A 420 -16.25 -6.16 -30.01
CA VAL A 420 -15.86 -5.63 -31.33
C VAL A 420 -14.74 -6.53 -31.89
N THR A 421 -14.79 -6.80 -33.19
CA THR A 421 -13.64 -7.29 -33.95
C THR A 421 -13.18 -6.15 -34.85
N LEU A 422 -11.89 -5.82 -34.83
CA LEU A 422 -11.30 -4.70 -35.57
C LEU A 422 -11.15 -5.02 -37.05
#